data_e3d99a9da6d7485fcd06f3c8c4d63374
#
_entry.id   e3d99a9da6d7485fcd06f3c8c4d63374
#
_cell.length_a   1.000
_cell.length_b   1.000
_cell.length_c   1.000
_cell.angle_alpha   90.00
_cell.angle_beta   90.00
_cell.angle_gamma   90.00
#
_symmetry.space_group_name_H-M   'P 1'
#
loop_
_entity.id
_entity.type
_entity.pdbx_description
1 polymer ?
#
loop_
_entity_poly.entity_id
_entity_poly.type
_entity_poly.pdbx_seq_one_letter_code
_entity_poly.pdbx_strand_id
1 'polypeptide(L)'
;IMIRFENLGYKYTADEIIEYYSAPPVNEYFVSFCENLIEQLRQIGKMRTTETYTTTLNSFKRFMHSQKRDRDIPFDNVDSNLMIEYEQYLKFQDICPNSTSYYMRNLRAMYNRAVEKELVIQRYPFKHVYTGIDKTIKRAVPAKIIRQIRDMDLSHDSSLEYARDLFMFSFYTRGMSFIDMAYLKKSNLQNGFLSYRRKKTNQQLLIKWEKPMQEIIDKYDTMGSSYLLPII
;
A
#
# COMPACT_ATOMS: atom_id res chain seq x y z
N ILE A 1 -26.64 -4.01 -25.72
CA ILE A 1 -27.22 -4.58 -24.48
C ILE A 1 -28.01 -5.83 -24.85
N MET A 2 -29.00 -5.78 -25.75
CA MET A 2 -29.72 -6.97 -26.18
C MET A 2 -28.79 -8.09 -26.62
N ILE A 3 -27.76 -7.79 -27.46
CA ILE A 3 -26.72 -8.74 -27.86
C ILE A 3 -25.90 -9.26 -26.66
N ARG A 4 -25.72 -8.46 -25.60
CA ARG A 4 -25.01 -8.88 -24.38
C ARG A 4 -25.82 -9.85 -23.56
N PHE A 5 -27.13 -9.62 -23.38
CA PHE A 5 -28.05 -10.53 -22.70
C PHE A 5 -28.23 -11.83 -23.48
N GLU A 6 -28.38 -11.75 -24.82
CA GLU A 6 -28.47 -12.92 -25.70
C GLU A 6 -27.20 -13.79 -25.64
N ASN A 7 -26.02 -13.18 -25.64
CA ASN A 7 -24.73 -13.89 -25.54
C ASN A 7 -24.52 -14.57 -24.18
N LEU A 8 -25.17 -14.09 -23.12
CA LEU A 8 -25.13 -14.65 -21.77
C LEU A 8 -26.27 -15.65 -21.50
N GLY A 9 -27.17 -15.85 -22.47
CA GLY A 9 -28.30 -16.79 -22.34
C GLY A 9 -29.39 -16.34 -21.36
N TYR A 10 -29.43 -15.08 -20.95
CA TYR A 10 -30.46 -14.53 -20.06
C TYR A 10 -31.70 -14.17 -20.83
N LYS A 11 -32.85 -14.65 -20.32
CA LYS A 11 -34.16 -14.13 -20.74
C LYS A 11 -34.39 -12.81 -20.00
N TYR A 12 -34.68 -11.75 -20.72
CA TYR A 12 -34.95 -10.42 -20.18
C TYR A 12 -36.36 -9.95 -20.51
N THR A 13 -36.92 -9.14 -19.61
CA THR A 13 -38.19 -8.46 -19.80
C THR A 13 -38.02 -7.04 -20.30
N ALA A 14 -39.04 -6.44 -20.86
CA ALA A 14 -39.01 -5.03 -21.27
C ALA A 14 -38.71 -4.09 -20.07
N ASP A 15 -39.25 -4.43 -18.89
CA ASP A 15 -39.06 -3.65 -17.66
C ASP A 15 -37.62 -3.70 -17.18
N GLU A 16 -36.93 -4.83 -17.25
CA GLU A 16 -35.49 -4.95 -16.93
C GLU A 16 -34.62 -4.14 -17.89
N ILE A 17 -35.01 -4.03 -19.16
CA ILE A 17 -34.31 -3.15 -20.12
C ILE A 17 -34.56 -1.67 -19.77
N ILE A 18 -35.80 -1.29 -19.43
CA ILE A 18 -36.16 0.07 -19.02
C ILE A 18 -35.43 0.45 -17.73
N GLU A 19 -35.39 -0.41 -16.73
CA GLU A 19 -34.69 -0.22 -15.46
C GLU A 19 -33.19 -0.05 -15.69
N TYR A 20 -32.58 -0.83 -16.56
CA TYR A 20 -31.18 -0.70 -16.95
C TYR A 20 -30.86 0.63 -17.62
N TYR A 21 -31.75 1.16 -18.48
CA TYR A 21 -31.59 2.47 -19.12
C TYR A 21 -31.96 3.64 -18.21
N SER A 22 -32.83 3.43 -17.25
CA SER A 22 -33.27 4.44 -16.27
C SER A 22 -32.33 4.53 -15.07
N ALA A 23 -31.56 3.46 -14.81
CA ALA A 23 -30.49 3.51 -13.82
C ALA A 23 -29.46 4.54 -14.26
N PRO A 24 -29.00 5.45 -13.37
CA PRO A 24 -27.92 6.37 -13.71
C PRO A 24 -26.73 5.54 -14.24
N PRO A 25 -26.00 6.01 -15.27
CA PRO A 25 -24.91 5.26 -15.89
C PRO A 25 -23.86 4.92 -14.84
N VAL A 26 -23.98 3.75 -14.24
CA VAL A 26 -23.09 3.27 -13.19
C VAL A 26 -21.81 2.83 -13.88
N ASN A 27 -20.81 3.71 -13.84
CA ASN A 27 -19.42 3.38 -14.10
C ASN A 27 -19.05 2.94 -15.54
N GLU A 28 -19.55 3.63 -16.56
CA GLU A 28 -19.02 3.47 -17.93
C GLU A 28 -17.60 4.05 -18.10
N TYR A 29 -17.14 4.85 -17.12
CA TYR A 29 -15.89 5.59 -17.17
C TYR A 29 -14.92 5.11 -16.10
N PHE A 30 -13.67 4.95 -16.51
CA PHE A 30 -12.62 4.32 -15.68
C PHE A 30 -12.22 5.15 -14.46
N VAL A 31 -12.05 6.48 -14.63
CA VAL A 31 -11.60 7.33 -13.51
C VAL A 31 -12.69 7.45 -12.44
N SER A 32 -13.95 7.69 -12.85
CA SER A 32 -15.09 7.74 -11.95
C SER A 32 -15.30 6.42 -11.20
N PHE A 33 -15.11 5.28 -11.89
CA PHE A 33 -15.14 3.97 -11.24
C PHE A 33 -14.06 3.84 -10.17
N CYS A 34 -12.81 4.25 -10.49
CA CYS A 34 -11.70 4.20 -9.53
C CYS A 34 -11.96 5.08 -8.32
N GLU A 35 -12.54 6.28 -8.50
CA GLU A 35 -12.92 7.16 -7.39
C GLU A 35 -13.96 6.53 -6.48
N ASN A 36 -15.01 5.96 -7.05
CA ASN A 36 -16.04 5.25 -6.30
C ASN A 36 -15.46 4.04 -5.54
N LEU A 37 -14.56 3.29 -6.16
CA LEU A 37 -13.87 2.18 -5.52
C LEU A 37 -13.01 2.64 -4.33
N ILE A 38 -12.31 3.75 -4.47
CA ILE A 38 -11.49 4.37 -3.41
C ILE A 38 -12.39 4.76 -2.24
N GLU A 39 -13.55 5.36 -2.51
CA GLU A 39 -14.49 5.76 -1.46
C GLU A 39 -15.08 4.55 -0.72
N GLN A 40 -15.48 3.50 -1.44
CA GLN A 40 -15.92 2.24 -0.83
C GLN A 40 -14.84 1.64 0.09
N LEU A 41 -13.56 1.65 -0.35
CA LEU A 41 -12.44 1.16 0.45
C LEU A 41 -12.21 2.00 1.73
N ARG A 42 -12.44 3.31 1.64
CA ARG A 42 -12.37 4.23 2.79
C ARG A 42 -13.45 3.91 3.81
N GLN A 43 -14.69 3.73 3.37
CA GLN A 43 -15.84 3.43 4.24
C GLN A 43 -15.67 2.11 5.00
N ILE A 44 -15.07 1.09 4.38
CA ILE A 44 -14.78 -0.20 5.05
C ILE A 44 -13.45 -0.19 5.84
N GLY A 45 -12.82 0.97 6.02
CA GLY A 45 -11.62 1.15 6.85
C GLY A 45 -10.31 0.63 6.25
N LYS A 46 -10.25 0.31 4.94
CA LYS A 46 -9.02 -0.12 4.26
C LYS A 46 -8.11 1.07 3.89
N MET A 47 -7.78 1.91 4.89
CA MET A 47 -7.10 3.19 4.71
C MET A 47 -5.83 3.09 3.86
N ARG A 48 -4.96 2.08 4.12
CA ARG A 48 -3.71 1.93 3.37
C ARG A 48 -3.92 1.64 1.88
N THR A 49 -4.93 0.85 1.53
CA THR A 49 -5.29 0.58 0.13
C THR A 49 -5.89 1.83 -0.51
N THR A 50 -6.72 2.56 0.23
CA THR A 50 -7.29 3.85 -0.17
C THR A 50 -6.19 4.85 -0.55
N GLU A 51 -5.18 5.06 0.30
CA GLU A 51 -4.02 5.93 0.03
C GLU A 51 -3.26 5.50 -1.22
N THR A 52 -3.00 4.19 -1.34
CA THR A 52 -2.29 3.59 -2.47
C THR A 52 -3.02 3.84 -3.79
N TYR A 53 -4.32 3.60 -3.84
CA TYR A 53 -5.14 3.79 -5.03
C TYR A 53 -5.32 5.28 -5.35
N THR A 54 -5.52 6.13 -4.34
CA THR A 54 -5.60 7.59 -4.52
C THR A 54 -4.31 8.14 -5.14
N THR A 55 -3.16 7.77 -4.61
CA THR A 55 -1.85 8.20 -5.13
C THR A 55 -1.67 7.76 -6.59
N THR A 56 -2.04 6.53 -6.90
CA THR A 56 -1.96 5.97 -8.25
C THR A 56 -2.90 6.70 -9.21
N LEU A 57 -4.15 6.89 -8.82
CA LEU A 57 -5.15 7.57 -9.65
C LEU A 57 -4.78 9.03 -9.91
N ASN A 58 -4.26 9.73 -8.90
CA ASN A 58 -3.77 11.10 -9.06
C ASN A 58 -2.58 11.19 -10.03
N SER A 59 -1.68 10.20 -10.04
CA SER A 59 -0.61 10.12 -11.03
C SER A 59 -1.16 9.92 -12.45
N PHE A 60 -2.13 9.02 -12.60
CA PHE A 60 -2.77 8.76 -13.88
C PHE A 60 -3.56 9.99 -14.39
N LYS A 61 -4.28 10.70 -13.52
CA LYS A 61 -4.97 11.95 -13.87
C LYS A 61 -4.00 13.04 -14.36
N ARG A 62 -2.82 13.19 -13.73
CA ARG A 62 -1.78 14.13 -14.20
C ARG A 62 -1.30 13.77 -15.60
N PHE A 63 -1.11 12.48 -15.89
CA PHE A 63 -0.80 12.03 -17.23
C PHE A 63 -1.91 12.40 -18.22
N MET A 64 -3.16 12.08 -17.93
CA MET A 64 -4.31 12.42 -18.77
C MET A 64 -4.37 13.92 -19.07
N HIS A 65 -4.22 14.74 -18.05
CA HIS A 65 -4.18 16.20 -18.18
C HIS A 65 -3.02 16.68 -19.08
N SER A 66 -1.81 16.10 -18.91
CA SER A 66 -0.65 16.43 -19.76
C SER A 66 -0.89 16.15 -21.25
N GLN A 67 -1.77 15.19 -21.56
CA GLN A 67 -2.20 14.84 -22.91
C GLN A 67 -3.43 15.64 -23.38
N LYS A 68 -3.85 16.66 -22.63
CA LYS A 68 -5.08 17.44 -22.88
C LYS A 68 -6.34 16.58 -22.93
N ARG A 69 -6.35 15.46 -22.20
CA ARG A 69 -7.47 14.54 -22.04
C ARG A 69 -8.13 14.79 -20.68
N ASP A 70 -8.81 15.92 -20.53
CA ASP A 70 -9.41 16.34 -19.25
C ASP A 70 -10.74 15.65 -18.94
N ARG A 71 -11.32 14.94 -19.90
CA ARG A 71 -12.53 14.14 -19.71
C ARG A 71 -12.19 12.77 -19.20
N ASP A 72 -13.11 12.18 -18.43
CA ASP A 72 -13.01 10.79 -18.03
C ASP A 72 -13.02 9.86 -19.25
N ILE A 73 -12.36 8.72 -19.15
CA ILE A 73 -12.20 7.80 -20.26
C ILE A 73 -13.17 6.61 -20.15
N PRO A 74 -13.88 6.26 -21.23
CA PRO A 74 -14.63 5.03 -21.28
C PRO A 74 -13.72 3.82 -21.04
N PHE A 75 -14.24 2.76 -20.42
CA PHE A 75 -13.46 1.53 -20.23
C PHE A 75 -12.93 0.93 -21.53
N ASP A 76 -13.64 1.09 -22.63
CA ASP A 76 -13.22 0.59 -23.94
C ASP A 76 -11.93 1.24 -24.46
N ASN A 77 -11.63 2.45 -23.98
CA ASN A 77 -10.42 3.20 -24.31
C ASN A 77 -9.25 2.93 -23.34
N VAL A 78 -9.49 2.11 -22.29
CA VAL A 78 -8.40 1.63 -21.42
C VAL A 78 -7.76 0.42 -22.08
N ASP A 79 -6.88 0.69 -23.01
CA ASP A 79 -6.19 -0.31 -23.84
C ASP A 79 -4.68 -0.37 -23.55
N SER A 80 -3.98 -1.26 -24.25
CA SER A 80 -2.53 -1.42 -24.10
C SER A 80 -1.75 -0.20 -24.56
N ASN A 81 -2.24 0.55 -25.57
CA ASN A 81 -1.55 1.73 -26.07
C ASN A 81 -1.58 2.85 -25.02
N LEU A 82 -2.74 3.10 -24.40
CA LEU A 82 -2.87 4.06 -23.31
C LEU A 82 -1.93 3.74 -22.14
N MET A 83 -1.79 2.46 -21.78
CA MET A 83 -0.90 2.04 -20.69
C MET A 83 0.58 2.20 -21.07
N ILE A 84 0.95 1.96 -22.32
CA ILE A 84 2.31 2.20 -22.85
C ILE A 84 2.61 3.71 -22.83
N GLU A 85 1.68 4.57 -23.30
CA GLU A 85 1.83 6.03 -23.24
C GLU A 85 2.03 6.51 -21.78
N TYR A 86 1.26 5.97 -20.84
CA TYR A 86 1.41 6.32 -19.43
C TYR A 86 2.75 5.84 -18.86
N GLU A 87 3.23 4.66 -19.24
CA GLU A 87 4.57 4.19 -18.84
C GLU A 87 5.68 5.11 -19.36
N GLN A 88 5.58 5.53 -20.63
CA GLN A 88 6.52 6.48 -21.24
C GLN A 88 6.50 7.83 -20.53
N TYR A 89 5.31 8.35 -20.21
CA TYR A 89 5.17 9.56 -19.42
C TYR A 89 5.87 9.45 -18.07
N LEU A 90 5.68 8.34 -17.33
CA LEU A 90 6.35 8.13 -16.04
C LEU A 90 7.88 8.08 -16.18
N LYS A 91 8.39 7.42 -17.22
CA LYS A 91 9.83 7.38 -17.54
C LYS A 91 10.37 8.76 -17.87
N PHE A 92 9.61 9.56 -18.62
CA PHE A 92 9.99 10.95 -18.94
C PHE A 92 10.03 11.86 -17.72
N GLN A 93 9.25 11.55 -16.68
CA GLN A 93 9.27 12.22 -15.38
C GLN A 93 10.34 11.65 -14.43
N ASP A 94 11.31 10.89 -14.90
CA ASP A 94 12.37 10.24 -14.11
C ASP A 94 11.85 9.35 -12.97
N ILE A 95 10.64 8.81 -13.11
CA ILE A 95 10.07 7.87 -12.12
C ILE A 95 10.81 6.52 -12.23
N CYS A 96 11.37 6.07 -11.12
CA CYS A 96 12.13 4.82 -11.08
C CYS A 96 11.26 3.59 -11.44
N PRO A 97 11.86 2.50 -12.00
CA PRO A 97 11.13 1.32 -12.49
C PRO A 97 10.20 0.69 -11.46
N ASN A 98 10.61 0.62 -10.19
CA ASN A 98 9.77 0.05 -9.13
C ASN A 98 8.53 0.91 -8.83
N SER A 99 8.64 2.23 -8.94
CA SER A 99 7.49 3.15 -8.78
C SER A 99 6.57 3.10 -9.99
N THR A 100 7.12 3.00 -11.21
CA THR A 100 6.34 2.77 -12.43
C THR A 100 5.54 1.47 -12.33
N SER A 101 6.21 0.38 -11.95
CA SER A 101 5.56 -0.91 -11.71
C SER A 101 4.49 -0.83 -10.60
N TYR A 102 4.73 -0.06 -9.55
CA TYR A 102 3.74 0.15 -8.49
C TYR A 102 2.46 0.80 -9.04
N TYR A 103 2.57 1.86 -9.84
CA TYR A 103 1.40 2.50 -10.46
C TYR A 103 0.67 1.54 -11.41
N MET A 104 1.41 0.83 -12.28
CA MET A 104 0.81 -0.11 -13.23
C MET A 104 0.08 -1.25 -12.53
N ARG A 105 0.65 -1.83 -11.46
CA ARG A 105 -0.01 -2.91 -10.70
C ARG A 105 -1.27 -2.44 -10.00
N ASN A 106 -1.28 -1.22 -9.47
CA ASN A 106 -2.48 -0.68 -8.81
C ASN A 106 -3.58 -0.34 -9.81
N LEU A 107 -3.27 0.28 -10.95
CA LEU A 107 -4.25 0.50 -12.02
C LEU A 107 -4.81 -0.82 -12.53
N ARG A 108 -3.96 -1.83 -12.75
CA ARG A 108 -4.40 -3.18 -13.14
C ARG A 108 -5.33 -3.79 -12.10
N ALA A 109 -5.04 -3.62 -10.82
CA ALA A 109 -5.91 -4.13 -9.75
C ALA A 109 -7.29 -3.43 -9.75
N MET A 110 -7.34 -2.12 -9.98
CA MET A 110 -8.61 -1.38 -10.10
C MET A 110 -9.37 -1.80 -11.37
N TYR A 111 -8.70 -1.93 -12.52
CA TYR A 111 -9.30 -2.41 -13.76
C TYR A 111 -9.88 -3.83 -13.61
N ASN A 112 -9.14 -4.75 -13.01
CA ASN A 112 -9.61 -6.11 -12.80
C ASN A 112 -10.85 -6.16 -11.88
N ARG A 113 -11.01 -5.23 -10.94
CA ARG A 113 -12.25 -5.13 -10.16
C ARG A 113 -13.45 -4.70 -11.00
N ALA A 114 -13.25 -3.90 -12.05
CA ALA A 114 -14.33 -3.60 -13.00
C ALA A 114 -14.68 -4.83 -13.84
N VAL A 115 -13.67 -5.63 -14.23
CA VAL A 115 -13.88 -6.90 -14.91
C VAL A 115 -14.67 -7.90 -14.02
N GLU A 116 -14.27 -8.03 -12.73
CA GLU A 116 -14.97 -8.86 -11.75
C GLU A 116 -16.43 -8.45 -11.53
N LYS A 117 -16.73 -7.16 -11.69
CA LYS A 117 -18.09 -6.61 -11.63
C LYS A 117 -18.83 -6.65 -12.99
N GLU A 118 -18.24 -7.27 -13.98
CA GLU A 118 -18.79 -7.40 -15.34
C GLU A 118 -19.07 -6.06 -16.06
N LEU A 119 -18.43 -4.97 -15.59
CA LEU A 119 -18.56 -3.63 -16.21
C LEU A 119 -17.77 -3.52 -17.52
N VAL A 120 -16.75 -4.36 -17.70
CA VAL A 120 -15.88 -4.39 -18.87
C VAL A 120 -15.41 -5.81 -19.17
N ILE A 121 -15.28 -6.15 -20.45
CA ILE A 121 -14.66 -7.41 -20.89
C ILE A 121 -13.15 -7.31 -20.71
N GLN A 122 -12.50 -8.36 -20.20
CA GLN A 122 -11.05 -8.39 -20.02
C GLN A 122 -10.30 -8.26 -21.35
N ARG A 123 -9.54 -7.18 -21.52
CA ARG A 123 -8.71 -6.90 -22.74
C ARG A 123 -7.22 -6.88 -22.46
N TYR A 124 -6.81 -7.20 -21.22
CA TYR A 124 -5.40 -7.25 -20.77
C TYR A 124 -4.57 -5.98 -21.08
N PRO A 125 -5.05 -4.76 -20.74
CA PRO A 125 -4.37 -3.52 -21.13
C PRO A 125 -2.95 -3.38 -20.54
N PHE A 126 -2.64 -4.10 -19.48
CA PHE A 126 -1.36 -4.06 -18.77
C PHE A 126 -0.37 -5.15 -19.23
N LYS A 127 -0.65 -5.86 -20.34
CA LYS A 127 0.19 -6.97 -20.82
C LYS A 127 1.59 -6.52 -21.24
N HIS A 128 1.71 -5.32 -21.80
CA HIS A 128 2.93 -4.84 -22.44
C HIS A 128 3.68 -3.77 -21.64
N VAL A 129 3.26 -3.48 -20.40
CA VAL A 129 3.92 -2.54 -19.51
C VAL A 129 4.64 -3.25 -18.36
N TYR A 130 5.63 -2.58 -17.78
CA TYR A 130 6.42 -3.16 -16.68
C TYR A 130 5.61 -3.25 -15.39
N THR A 131 5.40 -4.46 -14.92
CA THR A 131 4.74 -4.77 -13.64
C THR A 131 5.59 -5.63 -12.70
N GLY A 132 6.89 -5.77 -13.02
CA GLY A 132 7.86 -6.54 -12.27
C GLY A 132 8.39 -5.81 -11.03
N ILE A 133 9.44 -6.40 -10.44
CA ILE A 133 10.21 -5.79 -9.36
C ILE A 133 11.66 -5.73 -9.80
N ASP A 134 12.19 -4.52 -9.90
CA ASP A 134 13.59 -4.30 -10.22
C ASP A 134 14.46 -4.53 -8.98
N LYS A 135 15.65 -5.07 -9.18
CA LYS A 135 16.59 -5.32 -8.09
C LYS A 135 17.12 -4.00 -7.54
N THR A 136 16.95 -3.79 -6.26
CA THR A 136 17.50 -2.65 -5.55
C THR A 136 18.81 -3.03 -4.84
N ILE A 137 19.74 -2.08 -4.75
CA ILE A 137 20.96 -2.24 -3.95
C ILE A 137 20.54 -2.36 -2.48
N LYS A 138 20.88 -3.49 -1.87
CA LYS A 138 20.63 -3.69 -0.44
C LYS A 138 21.63 -2.87 0.36
N ARG A 139 21.14 -1.98 1.22
CA ARG A 139 21.95 -1.14 2.09
C ARG A 139 22.26 -1.85 3.42
N ALA A 140 22.64 -3.13 3.36
CA ALA A 140 23.09 -3.84 4.54
C ALA A 140 24.46 -3.31 4.98
N VAL A 141 24.62 -3.07 6.27
CA VAL A 141 25.89 -2.64 6.86
C VAL A 141 26.52 -3.79 7.65
N PRO A 142 27.88 -3.85 7.73
CA PRO A 142 28.57 -4.83 8.55
C PRO A 142 28.23 -4.71 10.04
N ALA A 143 28.26 -5.81 10.78
CA ALA A 143 28.02 -5.83 12.23
C ALA A 143 28.97 -4.89 13.02
N LYS A 144 30.16 -4.56 12.47
CA LYS A 144 31.06 -3.55 13.04
C LYS A 144 30.40 -2.19 13.17
N ILE A 145 29.67 -1.76 12.13
CA ILE A 145 28.95 -0.46 12.13
C ILE A 145 27.84 -0.47 13.19
N ILE A 146 27.10 -1.59 13.31
CA ILE A 146 26.05 -1.72 14.34
C ILE A 146 26.64 -1.58 15.75
N ARG A 147 27.80 -2.20 15.99
CA ARG A 147 28.52 -2.05 17.27
C ARG A 147 28.97 -0.60 17.51
N GLN A 148 29.52 0.07 16.50
CA GLN A 148 29.89 1.48 16.60
C GLN A 148 28.69 2.37 16.96
N ILE A 149 27.52 2.15 16.32
CA ILE A 149 26.30 2.89 16.65
C ILE A 149 25.87 2.61 18.09
N ARG A 150 25.92 1.35 18.53
CA ARG A 150 25.59 0.98 19.91
C ARG A 150 26.49 1.69 20.94
N ASP A 151 27.79 1.71 20.67
CA ASP A 151 28.82 2.15 21.62
C ASP A 151 29.11 3.68 21.52
N MET A 152 28.35 4.39 20.67
CA MET A 152 28.51 5.86 20.49
C MET A 152 28.07 6.60 21.77
N ASP A 153 28.91 7.47 22.28
CA ASP A 153 28.56 8.37 23.36
C ASP A 153 27.68 9.52 22.85
N LEU A 154 26.44 9.53 23.26
CA LEU A 154 25.42 10.52 22.91
C LEU A 154 24.84 11.19 24.17
N SER A 155 25.54 11.15 25.29
CA SER A 155 25.10 11.71 26.58
C SER A 155 24.77 13.20 26.51
N HIS A 156 25.34 13.92 25.52
CA HIS A 156 25.12 15.35 25.27
C HIS A 156 23.88 15.66 24.39
N ASP A 157 23.24 14.64 23.79
CA ASP A 157 22.04 14.79 22.96
C ASP A 157 21.04 13.65 23.22
N SER A 158 20.11 13.91 24.11
CA SER A 158 19.08 12.94 24.52
C SER A 158 18.17 12.48 23.36
N SER A 159 17.98 13.31 22.33
CA SER A 159 17.18 12.98 21.15
C SER A 159 17.87 11.95 20.26
N LEU A 160 19.17 12.16 20.02
CA LEU A 160 20.00 11.20 19.29
C LEU A 160 20.22 9.92 20.08
N GLU A 161 20.39 10.00 21.42
CA GLU A 161 20.47 8.82 22.27
C GLU A 161 19.19 7.98 22.16
N TYR A 162 18.03 8.61 22.26
CA TYR A 162 16.74 7.92 22.08
C TYR A 162 16.57 7.29 20.71
N ALA A 163 16.93 8.01 19.64
CA ALA A 163 16.87 7.48 18.28
C ALA A 163 17.80 6.27 18.10
N ARG A 164 19.05 6.30 18.66
CA ARG A 164 19.97 5.16 18.69
C ARG A 164 19.33 3.98 19.42
N ASP A 165 18.75 4.20 20.59
CA ASP A 165 18.20 3.14 21.44
C ASP A 165 16.98 2.47 20.75
N LEU A 166 16.11 3.24 20.08
CA LEU A 166 15.05 2.69 19.25
C LEU A 166 15.58 1.87 18.07
N PHE A 167 16.64 2.35 17.41
CA PHE A 167 17.30 1.60 16.35
C PHE A 167 17.87 0.28 16.88
N MET A 168 18.57 0.31 18.02
CA MET A 168 19.13 -0.88 18.64
C MET A 168 18.05 -1.84 19.15
N PHE A 169 16.94 -1.34 19.69
CA PHE A 169 15.81 -2.15 20.08
C PHE A 169 15.20 -2.87 18.85
N SER A 170 15.03 -2.14 17.73
CA SER A 170 14.60 -2.74 16.45
C SER A 170 15.56 -3.85 16.01
N PHE A 171 16.87 -3.62 16.10
CA PHE A 171 17.90 -4.59 15.75
C PHE A 171 17.80 -5.85 16.62
N TYR A 172 17.75 -5.71 17.95
CA TYR A 172 17.64 -6.84 18.89
C TYR A 172 16.32 -7.61 18.72
N THR A 173 15.23 -6.92 18.38
CA THR A 173 13.93 -7.53 18.08
C THR A 173 13.81 -8.02 16.62
N ARG A 174 14.95 -8.28 15.94
CA ARG A 174 15.04 -8.87 14.59
C ARG A 174 14.37 -8.02 13.49
N GLY A 175 14.50 -6.70 13.59
CA GLY A 175 13.96 -5.76 12.61
C GLY A 175 12.47 -5.45 12.83
N MET A 176 12.07 -5.30 14.09
CA MET A 176 10.73 -4.81 14.42
C MET A 176 10.51 -3.44 13.79
N SER A 177 9.37 -3.23 13.13
CA SER A 177 9.08 -1.94 12.52
C SER A 177 8.76 -0.88 13.58
N PHE A 178 9.01 0.40 13.27
CA PHE A 178 8.72 1.50 14.19
C PHE A 178 7.26 1.51 14.66
N ILE A 179 6.32 1.26 13.75
CA ILE A 179 4.90 1.19 14.10
C ILE A 179 4.57 0.02 15.04
N ASP A 180 5.27 -1.11 14.93
CA ASP A 180 5.10 -2.24 15.84
C ASP A 180 5.67 -1.91 17.21
N MET A 181 6.85 -1.23 17.28
CA MET A 181 7.43 -0.73 18.54
C MET A 181 6.53 0.26 19.25
N ALA A 182 5.97 1.24 18.51
CA ALA A 182 5.10 2.28 19.05
C ALA A 182 3.86 1.71 19.78
N TYR A 183 3.32 0.61 19.26
CA TYR A 183 2.13 -0.02 19.87
C TYR A 183 2.43 -1.28 20.69
N LEU A 184 3.71 -1.53 21.01
CA LEU A 184 4.13 -2.67 21.80
C LEU A 184 3.74 -2.47 23.27
N LYS A 185 2.88 -3.36 23.80
CA LYS A 185 2.37 -3.29 25.17
C LYS A 185 3.25 -4.07 26.14
N LYS A 186 3.27 -3.65 27.41
CA LYS A 186 3.91 -4.38 28.51
C LYS A 186 3.39 -5.82 28.64
N SER A 187 2.10 -6.03 28.37
CA SER A 187 1.47 -7.37 28.35
C SER A 187 1.96 -8.29 27.23
N ASN A 188 2.66 -7.75 26.23
CA ASN A 188 3.28 -8.55 25.18
C ASN A 188 4.55 -9.30 25.66
N LEU A 189 5.13 -8.88 26.78
CA LEU A 189 6.30 -9.51 27.40
C LEU A 189 5.84 -10.45 28.51
N GLN A 190 5.97 -11.76 28.29
CA GLN A 190 5.57 -12.79 29.24
C GLN A 190 6.55 -13.97 29.22
N ASN A 191 6.86 -14.51 30.39
CA ASN A 191 7.69 -15.72 30.54
C ASN A 191 9.03 -15.66 29.78
N GLY A 192 9.66 -14.48 29.70
CA GLY A 192 10.92 -14.28 29.00
C GLY A 192 10.80 -14.26 27.47
N PHE A 193 9.61 -14.09 26.95
CA PHE A 193 9.35 -13.95 25.52
C PHE A 193 8.49 -12.71 25.23
N LEU A 194 8.83 -12.05 24.11
CA LEU A 194 8.05 -10.97 23.53
C LEU A 194 7.18 -11.55 22.43
N SER A 195 5.85 -11.47 22.61
CA SER A 195 4.86 -11.98 21.67
C SER A 195 3.97 -10.85 21.16
N TYR A 196 3.96 -10.60 19.85
CA TYR A 196 3.14 -9.56 19.22
C TYR A 196 2.69 -9.93 17.81
N ARG A 197 1.63 -9.28 17.33
CA ARG A 197 1.18 -9.38 15.95
C ARG A 197 1.68 -8.20 15.14
N ARG A 198 2.39 -8.51 14.06
CA ARG A 198 2.92 -7.50 13.15
C ARG A 198 1.78 -6.74 12.46
N LYS A 199 1.71 -5.42 12.60
CA LYS A 199 0.63 -4.60 12.02
C LYS A 199 0.53 -4.71 10.50
N LYS A 200 1.65 -4.87 9.80
CA LYS A 200 1.67 -4.95 8.34
C LYS A 200 1.08 -6.25 7.79
N THR A 201 1.34 -7.39 8.43
CA THR A 201 1.04 -8.72 7.89
C THR A 201 0.12 -9.55 8.76
N ASN A 202 -0.23 -9.05 9.96
CA ASN A 202 -0.97 -9.76 11.01
C ASN A 202 -0.31 -11.09 11.45
N GLN A 203 0.97 -11.28 11.13
CA GLN A 203 1.73 -12.45 11.54
C GLN A 203 2.06 -12.37 13.03
N GLN A 204 1.84 -13.46 13.77
CA GLN A 204 2.29 -13.62 15.14
C GLN A 204 3.81 -13.84 15.14
N LEU A 205 4.53 -13.05 15.92
CA LEU A 205 5.97 -13.19 16.13
C LEU A 205 6.25 -13.45 17.62
N LEU A 206 7.21 -14.33 17.84
CA LEU A 206 7.69 -14.68 19.18
C LEU A 206 9.21 -14.46 19.19
N ILE A 207 9.69 -13.62 20.10
CA ILE A 207 11.10 -13.25 20.23
C ILE A 207 11.53 -13.51 21.66
N LYS A 208 12.62 -14.25 21.85
CA LYS A 208 13.21 -14.43 23.16
C LYS A 208 13.66 -13.07 23.70
N TRP A 209 13.29 -12.75 24.92
CA TRP A 209 13.69 -11.51 25.58
C TRP A 209 15.14 -11.64 26.06
N GLU A 210 15.95 -10.65 25.77
CA GLU A 210 17.37 -10.64 26.09
C GLU A 210 17.77 -9.38 26.85
N LYS A 211 18.83 -9.47 27.63
CA LYS A 211 19.33 -8.39 28.49
C LYS A 211 19.49 -7.04 27.80
N PRO A 212 20.03 -6.93 26.55
CA PRO A 212 20.16 -5.64 25.87
C PRO A 212 18.83 -4.95 25.56
N MET A 213 17.74 -5.73 25.40
CA MET A 213 16.41 -5.16 25.22
C MET A 213 15.89 -4.55 26.52
N GLN A 214 16.13 -5.23 27.64
CA GLN A 214 15.76 -4.75 28.96
C GLN A 214 16.53 -3.48 29.32
N GLU A 215 17.84 -3.46 29.11
CA GLU A 215 18.70 -2.29 29.38
C GLU A 215 18.20 -1.02 28.65
N ILE A 216 17.67 -1.17 27.43
CA ILE A 216 17.08 -0.03 26.69
C ILE A 216 15.80 0.43 27.36
N ILE A 217 14.90 -0.47 27.72
CA ILE A 217 13.62 -0.10 28.31
C ILE A 217 13.79 0.55 29.69
N ASP A 218 14.73 0.06 30.50
CA ASP A 218 15.01 0.57 31.84
C ASP A 218 15.52 2.03 31.85
N LYS A 219 15.98 2.55 30.69
CA LYS A 219 16.38 3.96 30.57
C LYS A 219 15.20 4.92 30.50
N TYR A 220 14.03 4.45 30.11
CA TYR A 220 12.89 5.30 29.79
C TYR A 220 11.74 5.05 30.75
N ASP A 221 11.25 6.12 31.36
CA ASP A 221 10.08 6.03 32.22
C ASP A 221 8.80 5.84 31.39
N THR A 222 8.12 4.72 31.65
CA THR A 222 6.82 4.41 31.10
C THR A 222 5.78 4.18 32.19
N MET A 223 6.00 4.70 33.43
CA MET A 223 5.04 4.62 34.54
C MET A 223 3.73 5.29 34.09
N GLY A 224 2.61 4.60 34.37
CA GLY A 224 1.29 5.06 33.94
C GLY A 224 0.91 4.71 32.49
N SER A 225 1.86 4.28 31.63
CA SER A 225 1.57 3.81 30.28
C SER A 225 1.44 2.28 30.21
N SER A 226 0.53 1.79 29.36
CA SER A 226 0.43 0.37 29.02
C SER A 226 1.46 -0.07 27.98
N TYR A 227 2.17 0.88 27.36
CA TYR A 227 3.16 0.62 26.32
C TYR A 227 4.55 0.38 26.92
N LEU A 228 5.36 -0.38 26.17
CA LEU A 228 6.68 -0.80 26.59
C LEU A 228 7.75 0.29 26.36
N LEU A 229 7.54 1.13 25.36
CA LEU A 229 8.40 2.24 24.98
C LEU A 229 7.60 3.56 24.96
N PRO A 230 8.20 4.71 25.32
CA PRO A 230 7.52 6.00 25.36
C PRO A 230 7.48 6.65 23.96
N ILE A 231 6.85 5.99 22.99
CA ILE A 231 6.76 6.48 21.60
C ILE A 231 5.44 7.22 21.37
N ILE A 232 4.35 6.78 22.09
CA ILE A 232 2.99 7.35 22.01
C ILE A 232 2.42 7.53 23.39
#